data_33560fd30fa526ae2f94835e9b1ba361
#
_entry.id   33560fd30fa526ae2f94835e9b1ba361
#
_cell.length_a   1.000
_cell.length_b   1.000
_cell.length_c   1.000
_cell.angle_alpha   90.00
_cell.angle_beta   90.00
_cell.angle_gamma   90.00
#
_symmetry.space_group_name_H-M   'P 1'
#
loop_
_entity.id
_entity.type
_entity.pdbx_description
1 polymer ?
#
loop_
_entity_poly.entity_id
_entity_poly.type
_entity_poly.pdbx_seq_one_letter_code
_entity_poly.pdbx_strand_id
1 'polypeptide(L)'
;INDSLTDEEKQAYTDLINNEADNAKQKIADSTTPEEVTRAQEEGVKDINNINVPTTSPAKDAANAAIDQALKNKEDEINNATNISSEEKADLIKQATEAANIAKDNINNATTNSEVETAQVDGEKAIADVTVPGLSDIKKESIDLINKALSEKQEEINNASNLSQDEKQDLIDQAKKVATEAIDEINNAQT
;
A
#
# COMPACT_ATOMS: atom_id res chain seq x y z
N ILE A 1 -31.27 -1.35 2.83
CA ILE A 1 -30.09 -0.46 2.76
C ILE A 1 -28.97 -1.23 2.08
N ASN A 2 -28.18 -0.53 1.27
CA ASN A 2 -27.15 -1.09 0.40
C ASN A 2 -26.07 -1.88 1.18
N ASP A 3 -25.71 -3.08 0.70
CA ASP A 3 -24.69 -3.93 1.32
C ASP A 3 -23.25 -3.39 1.19
N SER A 4 -23.04 -2.39 0.31
CA SER A 4 -21.75 -1.70 0.18
C SER A 4 -21.41 -0.81 1.38
N LEU A 5 -22.42 -0.36 2.13
CA LEU A 5 -22.25 0.51 3.30
C LEU A 5 -21.72 -0.28 4.51
N THR A 6 -21.01 0.40 5.40
CA THR A 6 -20.67 -0.16 6.71
C THR A 6 -21.90 -0.27 7.62
N ASP A 7 -21.80 -1.04 8.69
CA ASP A 7 -22.92 -1.22 9.60
C ASP A 7 -23.30 0.09 10.31
N GLU A 8 -22.33 0.94 10.63
CA GLU A 8 -22.55 2.26 11.23
C GLU A 8 -23.23 3.20 10.23
N GLU A 9 -22.83 3.17 8.96
CA GLU A 9 -23.49 3.96 7.90
C GLU A 9 -24.93 3.51 7.67
N LYS A 10 -25.19 2.19 7.62
CA LYS A 10 -26.55 1.65 7.53
C LYS A 10 -27.41 2.08 8.69
N GLN A 11 -26.84 2.03 9.92
CA GLN A 11 -27.57 2.44 11.12
C GLN A 11 -27.89 3.93 11.09
N ALA A 12 -26.93 4.79 10.71
CA ALA A 12 -27.13 6.23 10.61
C ALA A 12 -28.28 6.60 9.65
N TYR A 13 -28.35 5.96 8.47
CA TYR A 13 -29.43 6.19 7.52
C TYR A 13 -30.76 5.61 8.02
N THR A 14 -30.74 4.47 8.72
CA THR A 14 -31.93 3.88 9.35
C THR A 14 -32.50 4.83 10.39
N ASP A 15 -31.65 5.39 11.24
CA ASP A 15 -32.08 6.34 12.28
C ASP A 15 -32.62 7.63 11.67
N LEU A 16 -32.00 8.14 10.61
CA LEU A 16 -32.48 9.32 9.89
C LEU A 16 -33.88 9.08 9.29
N ILE A 17 -34.10 7.95 8.63
CA ILE A 17 -35.41 7.58 8.06
C ILE A 17 -36.47 7.46 9.18
N ASN A 18 -36.13 6.81 10.29
CA ASN A 18 -37.04 6.64 11.42
C ASN A 18 -37.37 8.00 12.05
N ASN A 19 -36.44 8.90 12.22
CA ASN A 19 -36.65 10.22 12.77
C ASN A 19 -37.60 11.05 11.88
N GLU A 20 -37.41 11.03 10.55
CA GLU A 20 -38.33 11.71 9.63
C GLU A 20 -39.74 11.10 9.63
N ALA A 21 -39.83 9.76 9.73
CA ALA A 21 -41.12 9.08 9.85
C ALA A 21 -41.86 9.45 11.15
N ASP A 22 -41.15 9.56 12.26
CA ASP A 22 -41.71 9.92 13.56
C ASP A 22 -42.12 11.42 13.57
N ASN A 23 -41.33 12.31 12.97
CA ASN A 23 -41.69 13.71 12.76
C ASN A 23 -42.96 13.83 11.95
N ALA A 24 -43.09 13.08 10.85
CA ALA A 24 -44.30 13.08 10.03
C ALA A 24 -45.52 12.59 10.80
N LYS A 25 -45.40 11.49 11.56
CA LYS A 25 -46.48 10.97 12.42
C LYS A 25 -46.91 12.00 13.47
N GLN A 26 -45.95 12.71 14.08
CA GLN A 26 -46.25 13.74 15.08
C GLN A 26 -47.04 14.89 14.43
N LYS A 27 -46.60 15.40 13.27
CA LYS A 27 -47.35 16.45 12.52
C LYS A 27 -48.77 16.02 12.19
N ILE A 28 -48.98 14.75 11.78
CA ILE A 28 -50.33 14.19 11.54
C ILE A 28 -51.13 14.15 12.83
N ALA A 29 -50.55 13.72 13.95
CA ALA A 29 -51.23 13.63 15.24
C ALA A 29 -51.63 15.02 15.77
N ASP A 30 -50.87 16.03 15.52
CA ASP A 30 -51.09 17.43 15.95
C ASP A 30 -52.06 18.16 15.01
N SER A 31 -52.42 17.60 13.84
CA SER A 31 -53.35 18.18 12.88
C SER A 31 -54.77 18.20 13.41
N THR A 32 -55.46 19.32 13.20
CA THR A 32 -56.84 19.55 13.68
C THR A 32 -57.88 19.52 12.58
N THR A 33 -57.45 19.59 11.32
CA THR A 33 -58.35 19.56 10.12
C THR A 33 -57.93 18.48 9.13
N PRO A 34 -58.87 17.95 8.29
CA PRO A 34 -58.53 16.99 7.25
C PRO A 34 -57.48 17.49 6.25
N GLU A 35 -57.49 18.79 5.94
CA GLU A 35 -56.55 19.45 5.03
C GLU A 35 -55.12 19.47 5.65
N GLU A 36 -55.03 19.72 6.96
CA GLU A 36 -53.75 19.66 7.68
C GLU A 36 -53.18 18.23 7.70
N VAL A 37 -54.04 17.23 7.93
CA VAL A 37 -53.63 15.81 7.88
C VAL A 37 -53.07 15.44 6.50
N THR A 38 -53.76 15.83 5.42
CA THR A 38 -53.32 15.55 4.04
C THR A 38 -51.95 16.22 3.77
N ARG A 39 -51.82 17.49 4.13
CA ARG A 39 -50.56 18.23 3.95
C ARG A 39 -49.43 17.60 4.75
N ALA A 40 -49.63 17.26 6.03
CA ALA A 40 -48.61 16.61 6.87
C ALA A 40 -48.19 15.26 6.32
N GLN A 41 -49.12 14.50 5.75
CA GLN A 41 -48.80 13.22 5.08
C GLN A 41 -47.97 13.46 3.82
N GLU A 42 -48.35 14.39 2.93
CA GLU A 42 -47.61 14.67 1.70
C GLU A 42 -46.19 15.18 1.98
N GLU A 43 -46.04 16.09 2.95
CA GLU A 43 -44.74 16.60 3.39
C GLU A 43 -43.89 15.47 3.95
N GLY A 44 -44.42 14.65 4.86
CA GLY A 44 -43.68 13.55 5.47
C GLY A 44 -43.20 12.51 4.46
N VAL A 45 -44.06 12.13 3.50
CA VAL A 45 -43.66 11.23 2.41
C VAL A 45 -42.59 11.86 1.54
N LYS A 46 -42.68 13.14 1.24
CA LYS A 46 -41.67 13.87 0.47
C LYS A 46 -40.32 13.91 1.22
N ASP A 47 -40.35 14.24 2.51
CA ASP A 47 -39.13 14.36 3.33
C ASP A 47 -38.39 13.02 3.45
N ILE A 48 -39.15 11.92 3.68
CA ILE A 48 -38.57 10.56 3.69
C ILE A 48 -37.98 10.20 2.32
N ASN A 49 -38.68 10.47 1.23
CA ASN A 49 -38.21 10.15 -0.13
C ASN A 49 -37.01 10.99 -0.58
N ASN A 50 -36.80 12.16 0.06
CA ASN A 50 -35.65 13.03 -0.22
C ASN A 50 -34.38 12.58 0.51
N ILE A 51 -34.47 11.62 1.41
CA ILE A 51 -33.26 11.06 2.07
C ILE A 51 -32.47 10.30 1.01
N ASN A 52 -31.30 10.87 0.68
CA ASN A 52 -30.41 10.24 -0.30
C ASN A 52 -29.46 9.26 0.41
N VAL A 53 -29.72 7.96 0.24
CA VAL A 53 -28.83 6.91 0.70
C VAL A 53 -27.77 6.65 -0.39
N PRO A 54 -26.47 6.80 -0.09
CA PRO A 54 -25.42 6.62 -1.09
C PRO A 54 -25.35 5.18 -1.58
N THR A 55 -24.88 4.99 -2.80
CA THR A 55 -24.69 3.68 -3.43
C THR A 55 -23.36 3.03 -3.06
N THR A 56 -22.40 3.82 -2.57
CA THR A 56 -21.08 3.38 -2.07
C THR A 56 -20.86 3.89 -0.66
N SER A 57 -19.96 3.25 0.08
CA SER A 57 -19.61 3.67 1.44
C SER A 57 -18.65 4.86 1.40
N PRO A 58 -19.01 6.04 1.93
CA PRO A 58 -18.12 7.17 2.06
C PRO A 58 -16.84 6.84 2.86
N ALA A 59 -16.95 6.01 3.88
CA ALA A 59 -15.77 5.58 4.66
C ALA A 59 -14.80 4.76 3.82
N LYS A 60 -15.30 3.78 3.04
CA LYS A 60 -14.47 2.96 2.15
C LYS A 60 -13.89 3.79 1.00
N ASP A 61 -14.67 4.70 0.43
CA ASP A 61 -14.21 5.58 -0.67
C ASP A 61 -13.06 6.47 -0.18
N ALA A 62 -13.18 7.05 1.02
CA ALA A 62 -12.12 7.86 1.63
C ALA A 62 -10.86 7.03 1.93
N ALA A 63 -11.01 5.83 2.48
CA ALA A 63 -9.90 4.93 2.77
C ALA A 63 -9.18 4.48 1.48
N ASN A 64 -9.92 4.10 0.44
CA ASN A 64 -9.34 3.75 -0.87
C ASN A 64 -8.57 4.93 -1.48
N ALA A 65 -9.08 6.15 -1.37
CA ALA A 65 -8.39 7.35 -1.85
C ALA A 65 -7.08 7.61 -1.07
N ALA A 66 -7.04 7.31 0.24
CA ALA A 66 -5.82 7.39 1.04
C ALA A 66 -4.77 6.36 0.60
N ILE A 67 -5.18 5.12 0.30
CA ILE A 67 -4.29 4.10 -0.27
C ILE A 67 -3.74 4.52 -1.63
N ASP A 68 -4.57 5.10 -2.52
CA ASP A 68 -4.11 5.63 -3.81
C ASP A 68 -3.06 6.73 -3.63
N GLN A 69 -3.26 7.61 -2.67
CA GLN A 69 -2.29 8.67 -2.38
C GLN A 69 -0.99 8.11 -1.80
N ALA A 70 -1.06 7.12 -0.91
CA ALA A 70 0.11 6.45 -0.36
C ALA A 70 0.92 5.75 -1.46
N LEU A 71 0.24 5.02 -2.36
CA LEU A 71 0.87 4.38 -3.50
C LEU A 71 1.56 5.40 -4.40
N LYS A 72 0.86 6.46 -4.77
CA LYS A 72 1.43 7.52 -5.59
C LYS A 72 2.69 8.13 -4.98
N ASN A 73 2.66 8.44 -3.69
CA ASN A 73 3.82 8.98 -2.98
C ASN A 73 5.01 8.02 -3.02
N LYS A 74 4.75 6.70 -2.85
CA LYS A 74 5.79 5.67 -2.93
C LYS A 74 6.34 5.53 -4.35
N GLU A 75 5.49 5.56 -5.36
CA GLU A 75 5.92 5.56 -6.78
C GLU A 75 6.79 6.79 -7.10
N ASP A 76 6.42 7.96 -6.62
CA ASP A 76 7.21 9.20 -6.79
C ASP A 76 8.58 9.06 -6.07
N GLU A 77 8.63 8.48 -4.86
CA GLU A 77 9.88 8.18 -4.12
C GLU A 77 10.78 7.24 -4.95
N ILE A 78 10.24 6.11 -5.43
CA ILE A 78 10.98 5.13 -6.22
C ILE A 78 11.49 5.74 -7.54
N ASN A 79 10.63 6.48 -8.24
CA ASN A 79 10.99 7.09 -9.52
C ASN A 79 12.09 8.14 -9.39
N ASN A 80 12.11 8.88 -8.29
CA ASN A 80 13.14 9.90 -7.99
C ASN A 80 14.45 9.31 -7.48
N ALA A 81 14.49 8.03 -7.12
CA ALA A 81 15.74 7.38 -6.70
C ALA A 81 16.72 7.32 -7.90
N THR A 82 17.94 7.82 -7.68
CA THR A 82 18.98 7.88 -8.71
C THR A 82 19.99 6.73 -8.63
N ASN A 83 19.92 5.95 -7.58
CA ASN A 83 20.88 4.93 -7.17
C ASN A 83 20.43 3.50 -7.44
N ILE A 84 19.30 3.32 -8.12
CA ILE A 84 18.74 2.02 -8.51
C ILE A 84 18.43 2.00 -10.01
N SER A 85 18.50 0.83 -10.61
CA SER A 85 18.22 0.62 -12.03
C SER A 85 16.72 0.76 -12.35
N SER A 86 16.38 0.91 -13.63
CA SER A 86 14.99 0.93 -14.08
C SER A 86 14.25 -0.38 -13.81
N GLU A 87 14.95 -1.51 -13.79
CA GLU A 87 14.40 -2.83 -13.50
C GLU A 87 14.06 -2.95 -12.01
N GLU A 88 14.97 -2.53 -11.13
CA GLU A 88 14.72 -2.47 -9.67
C GLU A 88 13.57 -1.53 -9.32
N LYS A 89 13.47 -0.37 -9.98
CA LYS A 89 12.31 0.54 -9.83
C LYS A 89 11.00 -0.16 -10.19
N ALA A 90 10.97 -0.88 -11.31
CA ALA A 90 9.77 -1.59 -11.75
C ALA A 90 9.36 -2.66 -10.75
N ASP A 91 10.30 -3.40 -10.18
CA ASP A 91 10.03 -4.41 -9.16
C ASP A 91 9.52 -3.81 -7.84
N LEU A 92 10.09 -2.69 -7.40
CA LEU A 92 9.61 -1.98 -6.20
C LEU A 92 8.21 -1.38 -6.40
N ILE A 93 7.94 -0.78 -7.57
CA ILE A 93 6.60 -0.27 -7.91
C ILE A 93 5.59 -1.42 -7.92
N LYS A 94 5.96 -2.57 -8.47
CA LYS A 94 5.10 -3.76 -8.44
C LYS A 94 4.78 -4.20 -7.02
N GLN A 95 5.76 -4.25 -6.13
CA GLN A 95 5.55 -4.59 -4.71
C GLN A 95 4.61 -3.59 -4.01
N ALA A 96 4.81 -2.29 -4.22
CA ALA A 96 3.94 -1.25 -3.67
C ALA A 96 2.51 -1.35 -4.21
N THR A 97 2.35 -1.64 -5.51
CA THR A 97 1.05 -1.83 -6.15
C THR A 97 0.33 -3.07 -5.60
N GLU A 98 1.04 -4.18 -5.38
CA GLU A 98 0.48 -5.39 -4.77
C GLU A 98 0.00 -5.11 -3.34
N ALA A 99 0.78 -4.39 -2.53
CA ALA A 99 0.38 -3.97 -1.19
C ALA A 99 -0.88 -3.10 -1.21
N ALA A 100 -0.95 -2.13 -2.12
CA ALA A 100 -2.12 -1.28 -2.30
C ALA A 100 -3.38 -2.06 -2.71
N ASN A 101 -3.25 -3.03 -3.61
CA ASN A 101 -4.38 -3.86 -4.03
C ASN A 101 -4.91 -4.71 -2.88
N ILE A 102 -4.04 -5.34 -2.09
CA ILE A 102 -4.43 -6.10 -0.90
C ILE A 102 -5.15 -5.19 0.11
N ALA A 103 -4.65 -3.98 0.33
CA ALA A 103 -5.27 -3.01 1.23
C ALA A 103 -6.69 -2.63 0.76
N LYS A 104 -6.87 -2.33 -0.52
CA LYS A 104 -8.18 -2.02 -1.11
C LYS A 104 -9.16 -3.19 -1.03
N ASP A 105 -8.69 -4.42 -1.24
CA ASP A 105 -9.51 -5.60 -1.08
C ASP A 105 -9.98 -5.75 0.38
N ASN A 106 -9.11 -5.51 1.35
CA ASN A 106 -9.45 -5.54 2.77
C ASN A 106 -10.45 -4.43 3.14
N ILE A 107 -10.25 -3.20 2.66
CA ILE A 107 -11.18 -2.07 2.83
C ILE A 107 -12.56 -2.42 2.25
N ASN A 108 -12.61 -2.95 1.03
CA ASN A 108 -13.87 -3.27 0.36
C ASN A 108 -14.63 -4.40 1.06
N ASN A 109 -13.92 -5.36 1.67
CA ASN A 109 -14.50 -6.47 2.43
C ASN A 109 -14.87 -6.11 3.89
N ALA A 110 -14.39 -4.98 4.40
CA ALA A 110 -14.71 -4.51 5.75
C ALA A 110 -16.21 -4.27 5.91
N THR A 111 -16.76 -4.60 7.07
CA THR A 111 -18.18 -4.45 7.40
C THR A 111 -18.44 -3.29 8.37
N THR A 112 -17.44 -2.87 9.13
CA THR A 112 -17.51 -1.78 10.09
C THR A 112 -16.52 -0.66 9.76
N ASN A 113 -16.78 0.56 10.26
CA ASN A 113 -15.86 1.68 10.12
C ASN A 113 -14.49 1.40 10.77
N SER A 114 -14.46 0.67 11.88
CA SER A 114 -13.22 0.28 12.55
C SER A 114 -12.38 -0.69 11.72
N GLU A 115 -13.02 -1.63 11.02
CA GLU A 115 -12.32 -2.53 10.09
C GLU A 115 -11.80 -1.77 8.88
N VAL A 116 -12.54 -0.79 8.35
CA VAL A 116 -12.08 0.10 7.26
C VAL A 116 -10.84 0.87 7.68
N GLU A 117 -10.86 1.50 8.87
CA GLU A 117 -9.72 2.26 9.41
C GLU A 117 -8.50 1.34 9.60
N THR A 118 -8.68 0.15 10.17
CA THR A 118 -7.59 -0.81 10.37
C THR A 118 -6.99 -1.21 9.03
N ALA A 119 -7.81 -1.56 8.04
CA ALA A 119 -7.35 -1.96 6.71
C ALA A 119 -6.60 -0.81 5.99
N GLN A 120 -7.05 0.44 6.16
CA GLN A 120 -6.36 1.62 5.64
C GLN A 120 -4.97 1.76 6.28
N VAL A 121 -4.88 1.78 7.61
CA VAL A 121 -3.61 1.98 8.34
C VAL A 121 -2.62 0.87 8.02
N ASP A 122 -3.06 -0.38 8.01
CA ASP A 122 -2.21 -1.53 7.67
C ASP A 122 -1.75 -1.46 6.21
N GLY A 123 -2.61 -1.02 5.31
CA GLY A 123 -2.29 -0.84 3.90
C GLY A 123 -1.29 0.28 3.65
N GLU A 124 -1.49 1.46 4.25
CA GLU A 124 -0.54 2.58 4.17
C GLU A 124 0.84 2.16 4.71
N LYS A 125 0.85 1.41 5.83
CA LYS A 125 2.08 0.86 6.39
C LYS A 125 2.74 -0.13 5.43
N ALA A 126 2.01 -1.07 4.86
CA ALA A 126 2.55 -2.06 3.93
C ALA A 126 3.18 -1.41 2.68
N ILE A 127 2.58 -0.35 2.16
CA ILE A 127 3.13 0.45 1.06
C ILE A 127 4.41 1.17 1.52
N ALA A 128 4.40 1.77 2.71
CA ALA A 128 5.55 2.48 3.26
C ALA A 128 6.74 1.54 3.53
N ASP A 129 6.49 0.31 3.93
CA ASP A 129 7.50 -0.73 4.22
C ASP A 129 8.23 -1.21 2.94
N VAL A 130 7.77 -0.89 1.74
CA VAL A 130 8.52 -1.09 0.49
C VAL A 130 9.73 -0.16 0.50
N THR A 131 10.91 -0.73 0.74
CA THR A 131 12.15 0.03 0.96
C THR A 131 12.87 0.26 -0.35
N VAL A 132 13.18 1.53 -0.64
CA VAL A 132 14.11 1.91 -1.72
C VAL A 132 15.53 1.77 -1.19
N PRO A 133 16.37 0.88 -1.76
CA PRO A 133 17.73 0.68 -1.28
C PRO A 133 18.56 1.96 -1.38
N GLY A 134 19.32 2.28 -0.34
CA GLY A 134 20.28 3.36 -0.36
C GLY A 134 21.55 2.98 -1.15
N LEU A 135 22.32 3.97 -1.63
CA LEU A 135 23.59 3.71 -2.31
C LEU A 135 24.56 2.87 -1.45
N SER A 136 24.52 3.09 -0.13
CA SER A 136 25.33 2.32 0.82
C SER A 136 24.96 0.84 0.85
N ASP A 137 23.65 0.53 0.77
CA ASP A 137 23.15 -0.86 0.79
C ASP A 137 23.50 -1.60 -0.49
N ILE A 138 23.35 -0.94 -1.65
CA ILE A 138 23.74 -1.48 -2.96
C ILE A 138 25.24 -1.74 -3.04
N LYS A 139 26.07 -0.80 -2.54
CA LYS A 139 27.51 -0.99 -2.47
C LYS A 139 27.87 -2.21 -1.62
N LYS A 140 27.26 -2.34 -0.45
CA LYS A 140 27.50 -3.45 0.45
C LYS A 140 27.15 -4.79 -0.20
N GLU A 141 25.95 -4.90 -0.80
CA GLU A 141 25.52 -6.12 -1.50
C GLU A 141 26.49 -6.48 -2.65
N SER A 142 26.88 -5.48 -3.46
CA SER A 142 27.82 -5.68 -4.55
C SER A 142 29.20 -6.15 -4.05
N ILE A 143 29.69 -5.59 -2.95
CA ILE A 143 30.95 -6.00 -2.31
C ILE A 143 30.84 -7.43 -1.77
N ASP A 144 29.71 -7.79 -1.14
CA ASP A 144 29.49 -9.14 -0.62
C ASP A 144 29.47 -10.19 -1.75
N LEU A 145 28.89 -9.86 -2.92
CA LEU A 145 28.92 -10.73 -4.11
C LEU A 145 30.34 -10.91 -4.65
N ILE A 146 31.16 -9.85 -4.71
CA ILE A 146 32.56 -9.94 -5.14
C ILE A 146 33.36 -10.79 -4.16
N ASN A 147 33.19 -10.61 -2.87
CA ASN A 147 33.87 -11.39 -1.84
C ASN A 147 33.50 -12.88 -1.93
N LYS A 148 32.23 -13.19 -2.19
CA LYS A 148 31.77 -14.56 -2.41
C LYS A 148 32.41 -15.17 -3.66
N ALA A 149 32.41 -14.48 -4.79
CA ALA A 149 33.05 -14.93 -6.02
C ALA A 149 34.55 -15.16 -5.85
N LEU A 150 35.23 -14.27 -5.10
CA LEU A 150 36.66 -14.44 -4.75
C LEU A 150 36.89 -15.70 -3.93
N SER A 151 36.06 -15.96 -2.92
CA SER A 151 36.17 -17.16 -2.08
C SER A 151 35.97 -18.44 -2.90
N GLU A 152 34.96 -18.49 -3.75
CA GLU A 152 34.71 -19.61 -4.65
C GLU A 152 35.87 -19.85 -5.62
N LYS A 153 36.45 -18.77 -6.16
CA LYS A 153 37.63 -18.88 -7.06
C LYS A 153 38.89 -19.36 -6.31
N GLN A 154 39.11 -18.91 -5.09
CA GLN A 154 40.21 -19.40 -4.28
C GLN A 154 40.07 -20.89 -3.94
N GLU A 155 38.85 -21.35 -3.67
CA GLU A 155 38.58 -22.76 -3.43
C GLU A 155 38.82 -23.60 -4.69
N GLU A 156 38.37 -23.12 -5.86
CA GLU A 156 38.64 -23.76 -7.16
C GLU A 156 40.16 -23.92 -7.41
N ILE A 157 40.95 -22.83 -7.20
CA ILE A 157 42.39 -22.84 -7.40
C ILE A 157 43.07 -23.81 -6.41
N ASN A 158 42.67 -23.79 -5.15
CA ASN A 158 43.23 -24.67 -4.13
C ASN A 158 43.00 -26.16 -4.43
N ASN A 159 41.83 -26.48 -5.03
CA ASN A 159 41.44 -27.84 -5.40
C ASN A 159 42.06 -28.31 -6.74
N ALA A 160 42.67 -27.44 -7.52
CA ALA A 160 43.32 -27.80 -8.77
C ALA A 160 44.54 -28.69 -8.52
N SER A 161 44.46 -29.96 -8.93
CA SER A 161 45.51 -30.96 -8.70
C SER A 161 46.70 -30.87 -9.67
N ASN A 162 46.53 -30.12 -10.74
CA ASN A 162 47.50 -29.96 -11.82
C ASN A 162 48.40 -28.71 -11.68
N LEU A 163 48.23 -27.95 -10.60
CA LEU A 163 49.02 -26.74 -10.32
C LEU A 163 49.98 -26.96 -9.14
N SER A 164 51.16 -26.40 -9.25
CA SER A 164 52.11 -26.28 -8.14
C SER A 164 51.62 -25.24 -7.11
N GLN A 165 52.18 -25.24 -5.91
CA GLN A 165 51.84 -24.28 -4.86
C GLN A 165 52.14 -22.83 -5.29
N ASP A 166 53.23 -22.61 -5.99
CA ASP A 166 53.62 -21.26 -6.45
C ASP A 166 52.64 -20.76 -7.52
N GLU A 167 52.23 -21.61 -8.47
CA GLU A 167 51.19 -21.27 -9.48
C GLU A 167 49.84 -20.98 -8.82
N LYS A 168 49.44 -21.77 -7.82
CA LYS A 168 48.21 -21.49 -7.05
C LYS A 168 48.27 -20.13 -6.37
N GLN A 169 49.38 -19.83 -5.71
CA GLN A 169 49.57 -18.56 -5.01
C GLN A 169 49.50 -17.38 -5.98
N ASP A 170 50.16 -17.48 -7.14
CA ASP A 170 50.15 -16.44 -8.16
C ASP A 170 48.69 -16.18 -8.69
N LEU A 171 47.92 -17.23 -8.91
CA LEU A 171 46.55 -17.13 -9.34
C LEU A 171 45.63 -16.53 -8.26
N ILE A 172 45.83 -16.93 -7.00
CA ILE A 172 45.10 -16.36 -5.86
C ILE A 172 45.39 -14.86 -5.71
N ASP A 173 46.66 -14.45 -5.87
CA ASP A 173 47.06 -13.06 -5.75
C ASP A 173 46.50 -12.21 -6.90
N GLN A 174 46.41 -12.77 -8.12
CA GLN A 174 45.72 -12.14 -9.24
C GLN A 174 44.23 -11.98 -8.97
N ALA A 175 43.57 -13.03 -8.47
CA ALA A 175 42.12 -12.96 -8.13
C ALA A 175 41.83 -11.92 -7.06
N LYS A 176 42.65 -11.86 -6.01
CA LYS A 176 42.56 -10.84 -4.95
C LYS A 176 42.74 -9.43 -5.48
N LYS A 177 43.72 -9.22 -6.37
CA LYS A 177 43.95 -7.92 -7.00
C LYS A 177 42.73 -7.43 -7.76
N VAL A 178 42.16 -8.29 -8.61
CA VAL A 178 40.94 -7.95 -9.39
C VAL A 178 39.77 -7.64 -8.45
N ALA A 179 39.57 -8.43 -7.40
CA ALA A 179 38.51 -8.16 -6.43
C ALA A 179 38.70 -6.84 -5.70
N THR A 180 39.93 -6.51 -5.31
CA THR A 180 40.24 -5.24 -4.63
C THR A 180 39.96 -4.06 -5.56
N GLU A 181 40.42 -4.11 -6.81
CA GLU A 181 40.19 -3.06 -7.80
C GLU A 181 38.67 -2.83 -8.02
N ALA A 182 37.88 -3.89 -8.17
CA ALA A 182 36.44 -3.81 -8.31
C ALA A 182 35.74 -3.21 -7.07
N ILE A 183 36.18 -3.60 -5.85
CA ILE A 183 35.67 -3.05 -4.59
C ILE A 183 36.00 -1.56 -4.47
N ASP A 184 37.19 -1.15 -4.88
CA ASP A 184 37.60 0.26 -4.86
C ASP A 184 36.77 1.09 -5.84
N GLU A 185 36.46 0.56 -7.03
CA GLU A 185 35.56 1.21 -7.99
C GLU A 185 34.16 1.40 -7.41
N ILE A 186 33.58 0.35 -6.74
CA ILE A 186 32.29 0.43 -6.08
C ILE A 186 32.30 1.46 -4.95
N ASN A 187 33.34 1.48 -4.12
CA ASN A 187 33.46 2.44 -3.03
C ASN A 187 33.54 3.89 -3.53
N ASN A 188 34.17 4.11 -4.68
CA ASN A 188 34.32 5.43 -5.29
C ASN A 188 33.15 5.84 -6.18
N ALA A 189 32.22 4.93 -6.51
CA ALA A 189 31.02 5.27 -7.29
C ALA A 189 30.15 6.27 -6.53
N GLN A 190 29.67 7.30 -7.22
CA GLN A 190 28.82 8.37 -6.65
C GLN A 190 27.36 8.29 -7.11
N THR A 191 27.07 7.48 -8.11
CA THR A 191 25.72 7.26 -8.67
C THR A 191 25.62 5.84 -9.19
#